data_8abd997d0f64a100093594795319c10f
#
_entry.id   8abd997d0f64a100093594795319c10f
#
_cell.length_a   1.000
_cell.length_b   1.000
_cell.length_c   1.000
_cell.angle_alpha   90.00
_cell.angle_beta   90.00
_cell.angle_gamma   90.00
#
_symmetry.space_group_name_H-M   'P 1'
#
loop_
_entity.id
_entity.type
_entity.pdbx_description
1 polymer ?
#
loop_
_entity_poly.entity_id
_entity_poly.type
_entity_poly.pdbx_seq_one_letter_code
_entity_poly.pdbx_strand_id
1 'polypeptide(L)'
;MVILNDYLYSGDTVLRILHNYIKDLRKDAKKTGNEIDMIHCNFLLQIQELLEHNDFLTAQSQKMREFYKYMAKEYPFMAFTFKGRIKSLIRAEEKFNGYVVEFIYDYYEEHGKYPSIAEVKKRLSCFRDLIAYRIIISVPRCHLNSEEDREEQERKYLYQIANVLPGFLEEQGFSAEPAMGIKESTSPLLNE
;
A
#
# COMPACT_ATOMS: atom_id res chain seq x y z
N MET A 1 22.84 -17.83 -2.05
CA MET A 1 21.93 -16.67 -2.05
C MET A 1 20.60 -17.12 -2.63
N VAL A 2 19.52 -16.95 -1.89
CA VAL A 2 18.18 -17.38 -2.26
C VAL A 2 17.48 -16.19 -2.96
N ILE A 3 16.97 -16.39 -4.16
CA ILE A 3 16.40 -15.33 -5.01
C ILE A 3 14.96 -15.67 -5.36
N LEU A 4 14.01 -14.73 -5.23
CA LEU A 4 12.59 -14.93 -5.51
C LEU A 4 12.35 -15.47 -6.93
N ASN A 5 13.10 -15.00 -7.92
CA ASN A 5 12.91 -15.41 -9.31
C ASN A 5 13.00 -16.92 -9.53
N ASP A 6 13.78 -17.65 -8.71
CA ASP A 6 13.93 -19.11 -8.83
C ASP A 6 12.62 -19.87 -8.51
N TYR A 7 11.68 -19.20 -7.83
CA TYR A 7 10.39 -19.77 -7.41
C TYR A 7 9.22 -19.39 -8.30
N LEU A 8 9.32 -18.29 -9.06
CA LEU A 8 8.19 -17.73 -9.82
C LEU A 8 7.71 -18.63 -10.98
N TYR A 9 8.56 -19.50 -11.47
CA TYR A 9 8.26 -20.36 -12.62
C TYR A 9 7.86 -21.80 -12.24
N SER A 10 7.63 -22.05 -10.96
CA SER A 10 7.26 -23.38 -10.46
C SER A 10 5.86 -23.84 -10.84
N GLY A 11 4.98 -22.93 -11.32
CA GLY A 11 3.56 -23.21 -11.53
C GLY A 11 2.74 -23.28 -10.24
N ASP A 12 3.36 -22.99 -9.11
CA ASP A 12 2.72 -22.99 -7.79
C ASP A 12 1.83 -21.76 -7.56
N THR A 13 0.94 -21.85 -6.57
CA THR A 13 0.18 -20.68 -6.10
C THR A 13 1.11 -19.68 -5.41
N VAL A 14 0.71 -18.39 -5.40
CA VAL A 14 1.50 -17.32 -4.76
C VAL A 14 1.84 -17.63 -3.30
N LEU A 15 0.89 -18.20 -2.55
CA LEU A 15 1.12 -18.61 -1.15
C LEU A 15 2.19 -19.70 -1.02
N ARG A 16 2.17 -20.68 -1.94
CA ARG A 16 3.16 -21.76 -1.93
C ARG A 16 4.55 -21.29 -2.35
N ILE A 17 4.61 -20.42 -3.35
CA ILE A 17 5.85 -19.73 -3.75
C ILE A 17 6.42 -18.99 -2.56
N LEU A 18 5.63 -18.15 -1.90
CA LEU A 18 6.03 -17.35 -0.76
C LEU A 18 6.50 -18.23 0.41
N HIS A 19 5.75 -19.29 0.72
CA HIS A 19 6.13 -20.24 1.77
C HIS A 19 7.50 -20.89 1.52
N ASN A 20 7.72 -21.39 0.31
CA ASN A 20 8.97 -22.05 -0.05
C ASN A 20 10.14 -21.07 -0.04
N TYR A 21 9.95 -19.88 -0.59
CA TYR A 21 10.94 -18.82 -0.60
C TYR A 21 11.34 -18.39 0.81
N ILE A 22 10.40 -18.10 1.70
CA ILE A 22 10.66 -17.74 3.10
C ILE A 22 11.41 -18.86 3.83
N LYS A 23 11.00 -20.10 3.62
CA LYS A 23 11.64 -21.27 4.25
C LYS A 23 13.13 -21.36 3.92
N ASP A 24 13.46 -21.24 2.64
CA ASP A 24 14.83 -21.36 2.17
C ASP A 24 15.66 -20.13 2.52
N LEU A 25 15.11 -18.92 2.40
CA LEU A 25 15.74 -17.67 2.81
C LEU A 25 16.06 -17.70 4.32
N ARG A 26 15.12 -18.17 5.15
CA ARG A 26 15.33 -18.30 6.60
C ARG A 26 16.41 -19.32 6.96
N LYS A 27 16.49 -20.41 6.20
CA LYS A 27 17.53 -21.42 6.38
C LYS A 27 18.92 -20.86 6.02
N ASP A 28 19.00 -20.12 4.91
CA ASP A 28 20.23 -19.48 4.46
C ASP A 28 20.66 -18.38 5.45
N ALA A 29 19.75 -17.52 5.89
CA ALA A 29 19.99 -16.48 6.89
C ALA A 29 20.54 -17.02 8.22
N LYS A 30 19.97 -18.13 8.70
CA LYS A 30 20.47 -18.81 9.91
C LYS A 30 21.85 -19.40 9.72
N LYS A 31 22.16 -19.93 8.54
CA LYS A 31 23.46 -20.53 8.24
C LYS A 31 24.56 -19.47 8.11
N THR A 32 24.22 -18.32 7.51
CA THR A 32 25.17 -17.23 7.27
C THR A 32 25.29 -16.24 8.42
N GLY A 33 24.30 -16.24 9.34
CA GLY A 33 24.19 -15.23 10.39
C GLY A 33 23.75 -13.85 9.86
N ASN A 34 23.18 -13.79 8.66
CA ASN A 34 22.77 -12.54 8.04
C ASN A 34 21.49 -11.99 8.66
N GLU A 35 21.62 -10.94 9.45
CA GLU A 35 20.48 -10.29 10.13
C GLU A 35 19.55 -9.54 9.15
N ILE A 36 20.06 -9.04 8.03
CA ILE A 36 19.25 -8.38 7.01
C ILE A 36 18.29 -9.40 6.36
N ASP A 37 18.79 -10.60 6.05
CA ASP A 37 17.95 -11.67 5.50
C ASP A 37 16.89 -12.14 6.52
N MET A 38 17.19 -12.09 7.82
CA MET A 38 16.19 -12.36 8.87
C MET A 38 15.10 -11.28 8.94
N ILE A 39 15.47 -10.00 8.76
CA ILE A 39 14.51 -8.91 8.67
C ILE A 39 13.62 -9.09 7.42
N HIS A 40 14.23 -9.46 6.30
CA HIS A 40 13.54 -9.76 5.06
C HIS A 40 12.54 -10.92 5.23
N CYS A 41 12.94 -12.03 5.86
CA CYS A 41 12.04 -13.13 6.19
C CYS A 41 10.84 -12.67 7.01
N ASN A 42 11.04 -11.83 8.03
CA ASN A 42 9.96 -11.32 8.87
C ASN A 42 9.00 -10.43 8.09
N PHE A 43 9.51 -9.61 7.17
CA PHE A 43 8.71 -8.79 6.27
C PHE A 43 7.84 -9.65 5.35
N LEU A 44 8.41 -10.69 4.73
CA LEU A 44 7.69 -11.63 3.87
C LEU A 44 6.64 -12.44 4.63
N LEU A 45 6.91 -12.81 5.90
CA LEU A 45 5.92 -13.47 6.76
C LEU A 45 4.70 -12.58 7.02
N GLN A 46 4.87 -11.27 7.20
CA GLN A 46 3.74 -10.35 7.33
C GLN A 46 2.88 -10.32 6.05
N ILE A 47 3.52 -10.38 4.87
CA ILE A 47 2.80 -10.46 3.59
C ILE A 47 2.04 -11.79 3.50
N GLN A 48 2.66 -12.89 3.89
CA GLN A 48 2.02 -14.20 3.90
C GLN A 48 0.79 -14.20 4.83
N GLU A 49 0.93 -13.69 6.02
CA GLU A 49 -0.16 -13.55 6.99
C GLU A 49 -1.33 -12.73 6.42
N LEU A 50 -1.05 -11.59 5.78
CA LEU A 50 -2.06 -10.77 5.12
C LEU A 50 -2.79 -11.51 3.98
N LEU A 51 -2.10 -12.40 3.27
CA LEU A 51 -2.68 -13.18 2.17
C LEU A 51 -3.47 -14.40 2.66
N GLU A 52 -3.08 -15.00 3.79
CA GLU A 52 -3.73 -16.17 4.37
C GLU A 52 -4.97 -15.82 5.19
N HIS A 53 -4.96 -14.68 5.88
CA HIS A 53 -6.06 -14.28 6.76
C HIS A 53 -7.15 -13.50 6.03
N ASN A 54 -8.20 -14.22 5.64
CA ASN A 54 -9.43 -13.61 5.12
C ASN A 54 -10.09 -12.63 6.10
N ASP A 55 -9.84 -12.75 7.39
CA ASP A 55 -10.40 -11.89 8.43
C ASP A 55 -9.95 -10.44 8.28
N PHE A 56 -8.69 -10.21 7.90
CA PHE A 56 -8.20 -8.87 7.61
C PHE A 56 -8.92 -8.27 6.38
N LEU A 57 -9.04 -9.04 5.29
CA LEU A 57 -9.78 -8.61 4.10
C LEU A 57 -11.26 -8.39 4.43
N THR A 58 -11.85 -9.19 5.31
CA THR A 58 -13.23 -9.04 5.77
C THR A 58 -13.41 -7.77 6.58
N ALA A 59 -12.54 -7.48 7.55
CA ALA A 59 -12.58 -6.26 8.34
C ALA A 59 -12.40 -5.00 7.47
N GLN A 60 -11.44 -5.03 6.54
CA GLN A 60 -11.25 -3.93 5.59
C GLN A 60 -12.44 -3.79 4.64
N SER A 61 -13.05 -4.90 4.21
CA SER A 61 -14.26 -4.89 3.38
C SER A 61 -15.45 -4.28 4.13
N GLN A 62 -15.57 -4.51 5.44
CA GLN A 62 -16.62 -3.91 6.26
C GLN A 62 -16.44 -2.39 6.36
N LYS A 63 -15.23 -1.91 6.60
CA LYS A 63 -14.92 -0.46 6.61
C LYS A 63 -15.21 0.18 5.26
N MET A 64 -14.90 -0.50 4.16
CA MET A 64 -15.23 -0.02 2.82
C MET A 64 -16.73 -0.02 2.57
N ARG A 65 -17.50 -0.94 3.14
CA ARG A 65 -18.97 -0.94 3.07
C ARG A 65 -19.59 0.27 3.78
N GLU A 66 -19.06 0.65 4.93
CA GLU A 66 -19.52 1.84 5.65
C GLU A 66 -19.23 3.10 4.84
N PHE A 67 -18.06 3.20 4.21
CA PHE A 67 -17.75 4.28 3.29
C PHE A 67 -18.67 4.27 2.06
N TYR A 68 -18.96 3.10 1.49
CA TYR A 68 -19.92 2.98 0.41
C TYR A 68 -21.33 3.49 0.81
N LYS A 69 -21.80 3.13 2.01
CA LYS A 69 -23.10 3.61 2.52
C LYS A 69 -23.10 5.13 2.68
N TYR A 70 -22.04 5.68 3.22
CA TYR A 70 -21.83 7.12 3.34
C TYR A 70 -21.92 7.79 1.95
N MET A 71 -21.14 7.32 0.99
CA MET A 71 -21.10 7.84 -0.37
C MET A 71 -22.47 7.72 -1.06
N ALA A 72 -23.17 6.60 -0.92
CA ALA A 72 -24.49 6.39 -1.52
C ALA A 72 -25.55 7.32 -0.92
N LYS A 73 -25.40 7.73 0.34
CA LYS A 73 -26.28 8.68 1.00
C LYS A 73 -26.01 10.12 0.54
N GLU A 74 -24.74 10.53 0.53
CA GLU A 74 -24.35 11.91 0.19
C GLU A 74 -24.40 12.18 -1.32
N TYR A 75 -24.12 11.17 -2.14
CA TYR A 75 -24.10 11.27 -3.60
C TYR A 75 -24.94 10.16 -4.25
N PRO A 76 -26.29 10.15 -4.04
CA PRO A 76 -27.15 9.04 -4.48
C PRO A 76 -27.22 8.85 -5.99
N PHE A 77 -26.84 9.86 -6.77
CA PHE A 77 -26.81 9.83 -8.23
C PHE A 77 -25.49 9.30 -8.81
N MET A 78 -24.46 9.16 -7.99
CA MET A 78 -23.12 8.83 -8.45
C MET A 78 -22.88 7.32 -8.41
N ALA A 79 -22.24 6.78 -9.43
CA ALA A 79 -21.78 5.40 -9.43
C ALA A 79 -20.36 5.29 -8.82
N PHE A 80 -20.20 4.32 -7.92
CA PHE A 80 -18.93 4.06 -7.23
C PHE A 80 -18.47 2.64 -7.47
N THR A 81 -17.18 2.50 -7.69
CA THR A 81 -16.51 1.20 -7.69
C THR A 81 -15.31 1.23 -6.75
N PHE A 82 -15.31 0.31 -5.78
CA PHE A 82 -14.20 0.12 -4.85
C PHE A 82 -13.36 -1.07 -5.29
N LYS A 83 -12.07 -0.87 -5.39
CA LYS A 83 -11.09 -1.92 -5.67
C LYS A 83 -10.01 -1.91 -4.60
N GLY A 84 -9.93 -2.99 -3.82
CA GLY A 84 -8.82 -3.24 -2.91
C GLY A 84 -7.80 -4.16 -3.56
N ARG A 85 -6.53 -3.97 -3.22
CA ARG A 85 -5.46 -4.88 -3.60
C ARG A 85 -4.41 -4.98 -2.51
N ILE A 86 -3.86 -6.17 -2.36
CA ILE A 86 -2.59 -6.39 -1.67
C ILE A 86 -1.49 -6.26 -2.73
N LYS A 87 -0.37 -5.63 -2.37
CA LYS A 87 0.78 -5.51 -3.27
C LYS A 87 1.27 -6.90 -3.68
N SER A 88 1.54 -7.09 -4.96
CA SER A 88 2.08 -8.37 -5.44
C SER A 88 3.43 -8.66 -4.79
N LEU A 89 3.75 -9.95 -4.63
CA LEU A 89 5.02 -10.40 -4.04
C LEU A 89 6.24 -9.77 -4.75
N ILE A 90 6.23 -9.72 -6.08
CA ILE A 90 7.31 -9.11 -6.87
C ILE A 90 7.49 -7.63 -6.51
N ARG A 91 6.39 -6.88 -6.44
CA ARG A 91 6.43 -5.45 -6.10
C ARG A 91 6.81 -5.20 -4.63
N ALA A 92 6.46 -6.13 -3.74
CA ALA A 92 6.89 -6.06 -2.35
C ALA A 92 8.39 -6.30 -2.22
N GLU A 93 8.93 -7.25 -2.97
CA GLU A 93 10.35 -7.55 -3.03
C GLU A 93 11.16 -6.39 -3.62
N GLU A 94 10.74 -5.84 -4.77
CA GLU A 94 11.36 -4.64 -5.36
C GLU A 94 11.39 -3.46 -4.38
N LYS A 95 10.30 -3.25 -3.65
CA LYS A 95 10.22 -2.20 -2.64
C LYS A 95 11.12 -2.48 -1.42
N PHE A 96 11.19 -3.73 -0.97
CA PHE A 96 12.11 -4.09 0.10
C PHE A 96 13.54 -3.75 -0.30
N ASN A 97 13.96 -4.15 -1.49
CA ASN A 97 15.28 -3.85 -2.01
C ASN A 97 15.54 -2.34 -2.08
N GLY A 98 14.61 -1.55 -2.63
CA GLY A 98 14.73 -0.09 -2.68
C GLY A 98 14.74 0.58 -1.31
N TYR A 99 13.97 0.10 -0.34
CA TYR A 99 13.93 0.72 0.99
C TYR A 99 15.09 0.30 1.91
N VAL A 100 15.57 -0.92 1.77
CA VAL A 100 16.57 -1.49 2.68
C VAL A 100 17.94 -1.51 2.04
N VAL A 101 18.07 -2.07 0.85
CA VAL A 101 19.39 -2.24 0.21
C VAL A 101 19.94 -0.88 -0.24
N GLU A 102 19.13 -0.05 -0.91
CA GLU A 102 19.56 1.31 -1.28
C GLU A 102 19.91 2.14 -0.04
N PHE A 103 19.08 2.08 1.01
CA PHE A 103 19.38 2.75 2.28
C PHE A 103 20.72 2.32 2.87
N ILE A 104 21.08 1.03 2.82
CA ILE A 104 22.35 0.53 3.34
C ILE A 104 23.52 1.14 2.55
N TYR A 105 23.40 1.22 1.22
CA TYR A 105 24.43 1.83 0.37
C TYR A 105 24.56 3.33 0.61
N ASP A 106 23.45 4.07 0.61
CA ASP A 106 23.44 5.52 0.85
C ASP A 106 24.02 5.85 2.22
N TYR A 107 23.66 5.08 3.25
CA TYR A 107 24.17 5.27 4.60
C TYR A 107 25.68 5.00 4.67
N TYR A 108 26.16 4.00 3.97
CA TYR A 108 27.60 3.70 3.93
C TYR A 108 28.37 4.80 3.19
N GLU A 109 27.87 5.31 2.09
CA GLU A 109 28.49 6.43 1.36
C GLU A 109 28.57 7.71 2.22
N GLU A 110 27.52 8.00 2.97
CA GLU A 110 27.42 9.22 3.78
C GLU A 110 28.27 9.13 5.07
N HIS A 111 28.27 7.96 5.73
CA HIS A 111 28.85 7.82 7.08
C HIS A 111 30.15 6.99 7.13
N GLY A 112 30.56 6.34 6.04
CA GLY A 112 31.72 5.46 5.98
C GLY A 112 31.60 4.17 6.80
N LYS A 113 30.37 3.82 7.25
CA LYS A 113 30.06 2.61 8.03
C LYS A 113 28.66 2.09 7.68
N TYR A 114 28.42 0.82 7.90
CA TYR A 114 27.12 0.22 7.71
C TYR A 114 26.12 0.67 8.80
N PRO A 115 24.81 0.80 8.46
CA PRO A 115 23.79 1.11 9.45
C PRO A 115 23.62 -0.04 10.45
N SER A 116 23.22 0.29 11.67
CA SER A 116 22.83 -0.70 12.66
C SER A 116 21.51 -1.37 12.27
N ILE A 117 21.28 -2.58 12.80
CA ILE A 117 20.00 -3.29 12.59
C ILE A 117 18.79 -2.47 13.07
N ALA A 118 18.95 -1.67 14.11
CA ALA A 118 17.87 -0.78 14.58
C ALA A 118 17.52 0.29 13.55
N GLU A 119 18.50 0.87 12.87
CA GLU A 119 18.29 1.85 11.78
C GLU A 119 17.63 1.19 10.56
N VAL A 120 18.05 -0.02 10.18
CA VAL A 120 17.40 -0.79 9.11
C VAL A 120 15.93 -1.09 9.44
N LYS A 121 15.63 -1.55 10.67
CA LYS A 121 14.25 -1.79 11.12
C LYS A 121 13.41 -0.51 11.11
N LYS A 122 13.99 0.62 11.54
CA LYS A 122 13.33 1.92 11.49
C LYS A 122 13.00 2.31 10.04
N ARG A 123 13.93 2.11 9.11
CA ARG A 123 13.70 2.38 7.69
C ARG A 123 12.59 1.50 7.13
N LEU A 124 12.59 0.20 7.45
CA LEU A 124 11.56 -0.73 7.02
C LEU A 124 10.17 -0.39 7.59
N SER A 125 10.08 0.18 8.80
CA SER A 125 8.81 0.58 9.40
C SER A 125 8.08 1.69 8.63
N CYS A 126 8.79 2.42 7.76
CA CYS A 126 8.21 3.40 6.84
C CYS A 126 7.49 2.74 5.65
N PHE A 127 7.62 1.41 5.47
CA PHE A 127 6.99 0.67 4.40
C PHE A 127 5.55 0.30 4.78
N ARG A 128 4.57 1.10 4.33
CA ARG A 128 3.16 0.97 4.74
C ARG A 128 2.19 0.71 3.59
N ASP A 129 2.64 0.71 2.34
CA ASP A 129 1.78 0.60 1.17
C ASP A 129 1.57 -0.86 0.67
N LEU A 130 1.48 -1.82 1.61
CA LEU A 130 1.18 -3.23 1.29
C LEU A 130 -0.25 -3.42 0.77
N ILE A 131 -1.16 -2.56 1.23
CA ILE A 131 -2.57 -2.58 0.86
C ILE A 131 -2.92 -1.24 0.24
N ALA A 132 -3.64 -1.27 -0.86
CA ALA A 132 -4.13 -0.07 -1.52
C ALA A 132 -5.59 -0.22 -1.88
N TYR A 133 -6.35 0.86 -1.74
CA TYR A 133 -7.71 0.97 -2.20
C TYR A 133 -7.79 2.03 -3.30
N ARG A 134 -8.65 1.75 -4.28
CA ARG A 134 -9.00 2.69 -5.33
C ARG A 134 -10.50 2.88 -5.34
N ILE A 135 -10.92 4.12 -5.29
CA ILE A 135 -12.31 4.54 -5.44
C ILE A 135 -12.42 5.14 -6.83
N ILE A 136 -13.30 4.58 -7.66
CA ILE A 136 -13.60 5.08 -8.99
C ILE A 136 -14.99 5.67 -8.93
N ILE A 137 -15.15 6.93 -9.32
CA ILE A 137 -16.42 7.64 -9.38
C ILE A 137 -16.82 7.85 -10.83
N SER A 138 -18.12 7.87 -11.08
CA SER A 138 -18.68 8.23 -12.37
C SER A 138 -20.01 8.96 -12.19
N VAL A 139 -20.14 10.11 -12.82
CA VAL A 139 -21.37 10.92 -12.80
C VAL A 139 -22.21 10.54 -14.02
N PRO A 140 -23.49 10.10 -13.84
CA PRO A 140 -24.38 9.82 -14.96
C PRO A 140 -24.65 11.08 -15.79
N ARG A 141 -24.81 10.90 -17.10
CA ARG A 141 -25.03 12.03 -18.02
C ARG A 141 -26.26 12.90 -17.67
N CYS A 142 -27.29 12.31 -17.09
CA CYS A 142 -28.49 13.05 -16.67
C CYS A 142 -28.27 14.03 -15.50
N HIS A 143 -27.12 13.93 -14.82
CA HIS A 143 -26.71 14.82 -13.73
C HIS A 143 -25.59 15.77 -14.13
N LEU A 144 -25.20 15.78 -15.40
CA LEU A 144 -24.23 16.73 -15.93
C LEU A 144 -25.01 17.99 -16.42
N ASN A 145 -24.45 19.15 -16.10
CA ASN A 145 -24.94 20.38 -16.70
C ASN A 145 -24.54 20.41 -18.18
N SER A 146 -25.48 20.87 -19.04
CA SER A 146 -25.23 20.89 -20.48
C SER A 146 -24.11 21.85 -20.92
N GLU A 147 -23.72 22.79 -20.04
CA GLU A 147 -22.69 23.80 -20.29
C GLU A 147 -21.32 23.45 -19.70
N GLU A 148 -21.24 22.43 -18.83
CA GLU A 148 -19.97 22.01 -18.22
C GLU A 148 -19.40 20.77 -18.90
N ASP A 149 -18.09 20.77 -19.07
CA ASP A 149 -17.36 19.56 -19.49
C ASP A 149 -17.52 18.49 -18.40
N ARG A 150 -17.85 17.27 -18.83
CA ARG A 150 -18.00 16.12 -17.96
C ARG A 150 -16.80 15.90 -17.06
N GLU A 151 -15.61 16.03 -17.65
CA GLU A 151 -14.35 15.82 -16.95
C GLU A 151 -14.14 16.85 -15.83
N GLU A 152 -14.51 18.10 -16.07
CA GLU A 152 -14.43 19.15 -15.07
C GLU A 152 -15.39 18.89 -13.91
N GLN A 153 -16.62 18.47 -14.20
CA GLN A 153 -17.62 18.17 -13.17
C GLN A 153 -17.24 16.93 -12.35
N GLU A 154 -16.76 15.87 -13.00
CA GLU A 154 -16.24 14.68 -12.31
C GLU A 154 -15.04 15.04 -11.42
N ARG A 155 -14.18 15.97 -11.85
CA ARG A 155 -13.06 16.50 -11.08
C ARG A 155 -13.52 17.26 -9.84
N LYS A 156 -14.51 18.13 -9.94
CA LYS A 156 -15.11 18.84 -8.78
C LYS A 156 -15.59 17.84 -7.72
N TYR A 157 -16.37 16.83 -8.12
CA TYR A 157 -16.82 15.79 -7.20
C TYR A 157 -15.66 14.98 -6.60
N LEU A 158 -14.65 14.66 -7.38
CA LEU A 158 -13.46 13.95 -6.89
C LEU A 158 -12.81 14.70 -5.73
N TYR A 159 -12.63 16.03 -5.86
CA TYR A 159 -12.04 16.85 -4.80
C TYR A 159 -12.95 17.00 -3.59
N GLN A 160 -14.25 17.18 -3.79
CA GLN A 160 -15.19 17.19 -2.67
C GLN A 160 -15.11 15.92 -1.84
N ILE A 161 -15.08 14.76 -2.49
CA ILE A 161 -14.94 13.46 -1.84
C ILE A 161 -13.58 13.33 -1.16
N ALA A 162 -12.50 13.73 -1.83
CA ALA A 162 -11.14 13.68 -1.28
C ALA A 162 -11.00 14.54 -0.01
N ASN A 163 -11.69 15.69 0.06
CA ASN A 163 -11.67 16.55 1.23
C ASN A 163 -12.45 15.97 2.43
N VAL A 164 -13.51 15.23 2.17
CA VAL A 164 -14.34 14.61 3.24
C VAL A 164 -13.75 13.29 3.71
N LEU A 165 -13.05 12.56 2.83
CA LEU A 165 -12.56 11.22 3.10
C LEU A 165 -11.64 11.12 4.34
N PRO A 166 -10.69 12.04 4.61
CA PRO A 166 -9.85 11.98 5.80
C PRO A 166 -10.66 11.97 7.10
N GLY A 167 -11.61 12.91 7.25
CA GLY A 167 -12.45 12.99 8.44
C GLY A 167 -13.29 11.72 8.65
N PHE A 168 -13.89 11.18 7.58
CA PHE A 168 -14.60 9.90 7.65
C PHE A 168 -13.69 8.75 8.08
N LEU A 169 -12.47 8.68 7.56
CA LEU A 169 -11.51 7.64 7.92
C LEU A 169 -11.02 7.77 9.37
N GLU A 170 -10.82 8.99 9.87
CA GLU A 170 -10.46 9.25 11.26
C GLU A 170 -11.53 8.78 12.23
N GLU A 171 -12.81 9.00 11.93
CA GLU A 171 -13.95 8.46 12.68
C GLU A 171 -13.96 6.92 12.74
N GLN A 172 -13.39 6.28 11.71
CA GLN A 172 -13.24 4.81 11.63
C GLN A 172 -11.94 4.30 12.29
N GLY A 173 -11.18 5.19 12.93
CA GLY A 173 -9.93 4.85 13.65
C GLY A 173 -8.69 4.78 12.77
N PHE A 174 -8.71 5.38 11.57
CA PHE A 174 -7.50 5.57 10.77
C PHE A 174 -6.86 6.91 11.13
N SER A 175 -5.54 6.98 11.08
CA SER A 175 -4.82 8.25 11.13
C SER A 175 -4.35 8.64 9.72
N ALA A 176 -4.59 9.88 9.34
CA ALA A 176 -4.02 10.43 8.12
C ALA A 176 -2.52 10.65 8.29
N GLU A 177 -1.72 10.12 7.37
CA GLU A 177 -0.30 10.46 7.28
C GLU A 177 -0.09 11.29 6.01
N PRO A 178 0.66 12.41 6.08
CA PRO A 178 0.99 13.17 4.90
C PRO A 178 1.71 12.28 3.89
N ALA A 179 1.24 12.28 2.64
CA ALA A 179 1.92 11.53 1.58
C ALA A 179 3.33 12.09 1.41
N MET A 180 4.35 11.23 1.53
CA MET A 180 5.72 11.64 1.28
C MET A 180 5.82 12.24 -0.13
N GLY A 181 6.23 13.50 -0.22
CA GLY A 181 6.43 14.23 -1.48
C GLY A 181 5.32 15.20 -1.88
N ILE A 182 4.17 15.23 -1.18
CA ILE A 182 3.20 16.31 -1.33
C ILE A 182 3.57 17.38 -0.32
N LYS A 183 4.23 18.45 -0.80
CA LYS A 183 4.40 19.66 0.01
C LYS A 183 3.04 20.32 0.12
N GLU A 184 2.59 20.61 1.34
CA GLU A 184 1.32 21.27 1.65
C GLU A 184 1.09 22.57 0.87
N SER A 185 2.15 23.20 0.35
CA SER A 185 2.11 24.47 -0.36
C SER A 185 1.92 24.39 -1.87
N THR A 186 1.82 23.19 -2.47
CA THR A 186 1.81 23.06 -3.93
C THR A 186 0.57 22.37 -4.52
N SER A 187 -0.44 22.08 -3.70
CA SER A 187 -1.73 21.62 -4.22
C SER A 187 -2.73 22.79 -4.21
N PRO A 188 -2.90 23.53 -5.32
CA PRO A 188 -3.94 24.55 -5.41
C PRO A 188 -5.37 23.98 -5.33
N LEU A 189 -5.48 22.68 -5.14
CA LEU A 189 -6.69 21.88 -5.27
C LEU A 189 -7.27 21.42 -3.92
N LEU A 190 -6.57 21.68 -2.80
CA LEU A 190 -7.05 21.42 -1.43
C LEU A 190 -7.56 22.68 -0.72
N ASN A 191 -7.45 23.86 -1.35
CA ASN A 191 -7.78 25.17 -0.73
C ASN A 191 -8.92 25.92 -1.42
N GLU A 192 -9.75 25.27 -2.29
CA GLU A 192 -10.99 25.85 -2.80
C GLU A 192 -12.22 25.09 -2.35
#